data_3167e41c4ef6f47a82c2b67851da45f5
#
_entry.id   3167e41c4ef6f47a82c2b67851da45f5
#
_cell.length_a   1.000
_cell.length_b   1.000
_cell.length_c   1.000
_cell.angle_alpha   90.00
_cell.angle_beta   90.00
_cell.angle_gamma   90.00
#
_symmetry.space_group_name_H-M   'P 1'
#
loop_
_entity.id
_entity.type
_entity.pdbx_description
1 polymer ?
#
loop_
_entity_poly.entity_id
_entity_poly.type
_entity_poly.pdbx_seq_one_letter_code
_entity_poly.pdbx_strand_id
1 'polypeptide(L)'
;MKFYLLIQLLSNSYLCSVILITQFITYPSFYNIDKETLIHHHKKYVDSISLIVAPVMLVELFSLIMIVYFTNDFTYIKCLILLLCIWLITFIIMVPSHNKLSKRLDHIEIKRLINYNRIRTFLWISKLIVIIFVSHEKF
;
A
#
# COMPACT_ATOMS: atom_id res chain seq x y z
N MET A 1 -2.75 -17.20 -17.62
CA MET A 1 -1.90 -17.25 -16.42
C MET A 1 -0.79 -16.20 -16.46
N LYS A 2 0.17 -16.26 -17.40
CA LYS A 2 1.28 -15.32 -17.52
C LYS A 2 0.85 -13.84 -17.52
N PHE A 3 -0.27 -13.51 -18.17
CA PHE A 3 -0.84 -12.16 -18.19
C PHE A 3 -1.17 -11.64 -16.78
N TYR A 4 -1.86 -12.42 -15.94
CA TYR A 4 -2.19 -12.03 -14.56
C TYR A 4 -0.93 -11.93 -13.68
N LEU A 5 0.06 -12.79 -13.90
CA LEU A 5 1.35 -12.70 -13.19
C LEU A 5 2.09 -11.42 -13.55
N LEU A 6 2.08 -11.02 -14.81
CA LEU A 6 2.69 -9.75 -15.25
C LEU A 6 1.98 -8.56 -14.62
N ILE A 7 0.65 -8.53 -14.64
CA ILE A 7 -0.13 -7.47 -13.97
C ILE A 7 0.21 -7.42 -12.48
N GLN A 8 0.27 -8.58 -11.83
CA GLN A 8 0.60 -8.68 -10.40
C GLN A 8 2.00 -8.15 -10.09
N LEU A 9 3.00 -8.48 -10.91
CA LEU A 9 4.36 -7.97 -10.75
C LEU A 9 4.42 -6.45 -10.93
N LEU A 10 3.79 -5.93 -11.98
CA LEU A 10 3.79 -4.49 -12.27
C LEU A 10 3.06 -3.69 -11.19
N SER A 11 1.85 -4.10 -10.82
CA SER A 11 1.06 -3.40 -9.80
C SER A 11 1.74 -3.46 -8.43
N ASN A 12 2.27 -4.62 -8.03
CA ASN A 12 2.97 -4.76 -6.76
C ASN A 12 4.28 -3.94 -6.71
N SER A 13 5.08 -3.96 -7.79
CA SER A 13 6.29 -3.15 -7.88
C SER A 13 5.99 -1.64 -7.82
N TYR A 14 4.93 -1.21 -8.50
CA TYR A 14 4.46 0.17 -8.45
C TYR A 14 4.07 0.57 -7.02
N LEU A 15 3.23 -0.23 -6.35
CA LEU A 15 2.79 0.04 -4.99
C LEU A 15 3.94 0.01 -3.97
N CYS A 16 4.92 -0.89 -4.15
CA CYS A 16 6.15 -0.89 -3.36
C CYS A 16 6.94 0.41 -3.53
N SER A 17 7.05 0.92 -4.73
CA SER A 17 7.75 2.19 -4.98
C SER A 17 7.05 3.36 -4.30
N VAL A 18 5.73 3.46 -4.45
CA VAL A 18 4.93 4.53 -3.82
C VAL A 18 5.00 4.45 -2.30
N ILE A 19 4.88 3.26 -1.71
CA ILE A 19 4.90 3.12 -0.25
C ILE A 19 6.27 3.42 0.35
N LEU A 20 7.37 3.14 -0.36
CA LEU A 20 8.71 3.51 0.06
C LEU A 20 8.91 5.03 0.07
N ILE A 21 8.48 5.73 -0.99
CA ILE A 21 8.48 7.20 -1.02
C ILE A 21 7.66 7.76 0.13
N THR A 22 6.49 7.21 0.37
CA THR A 22 5.61 7.62 1.46
C THR A 22 6.28 7.40 2.83
N GLN A 23 6.93 6.27 3.02
CA GLN A 23 7.58 5.89 4.28
C GLN A 23 8.77 6.79 4.62
N PHE A 24 9.64 7.07 3.66
CA PHE A 24 10.92 7.72 3.92
C PHE A 24 10.92 9.22 3.65
N ILE A 25 10.00 9.71 2.84
CA ILE A 25 9.96 11.11 2.42
C ILE A 25 8.67 11.78 2.91
N THR A 26 7.51 11.30 2.49
CA THR A 26 6.25 12.03 2.65
C THR A 26 5.82 12.14 4.11
N TYR A 27 5.71 11.03 4.83
CA TYR A 27 5.22 11.06 6.21
C TYR A 27 6.20 11.74 7.18
N PRO A 28 7.54 11.52 7.10
CA PRO A 28 8.47 12.28 7.92
C PRO A 28 8.44 13.79 7.65
N SER A 29 8.16 14.23 6.42
CA SER A 29 8.08 15.66 6.10
C SER A 29 6.94 16.37 6.84
N PHE A 30 5.89 15.66 7.26
CA PHE A 30 4.77 16.25 8.01
C PHE A 30 5.19 16.85 9.37
N TYR A 31 6.32 16.40 9.95
CA TYR A 31 6.85 17.01 11.18
C TYR A 31 7.42 18.43 10.97
N ASN A 32 7.80 18.75 9.74
CA ASN A 32 8.48 20.01 9.40
C ASN A 32 7.53 21.08 8.80
N ILE A 33 6.24 20.76 8.71
CA ILE A 33 5.24 21.65 8.13
C ILE A 33 4.44 22.32 9.26
N ASP A 34 4.23 23.63 9.17
CA ASP A 34 3.40 24.37 10.13
C ASP A 34 1.93 23.91 10.09
N LYS A 35 1.21 24.14 11.18
CA LYS A 35 -0.13 23.60 11.40
C LYS A 35 -1.12 23.99 10.29
N GLU A 36 -1.15 25.26 9.92
CA GLU A 36 -2.13 25.75 8.93
C GLU A 36 -1.86 25.18 7.55
N THR A 37 -0.61 25.21 7.14
CA THR A 37 -0.14 24.65 5.87
C THR A 37 -0.37 23.14 5.82
N LEU A 38 -0.08 22.40 6.90
CA LEU A 38 -0.30 20.96 6.96
C LEU A 38 -1.76 20.60 6.73
N ILE A 39 -2.70 21.22 7.43
CA ILE A 39 -4.13 20.89 7.32
C ILE A 39 -4.63 21.10 5.89
N HIS A 40 -4.26 22.21 5.26
CA HIS A 40 -4.67 22.51 3.89
C HIS A 40 -4.05 21.55 2.86
N HIS A 41 -2.73 21.36 2.92
CA HIS A 41 -2.01 20.50 1.97
C HIS A 41 -2.25 19.01 2.18
N HIS A 42 -2.44 18.57 3.43
CA HIS A 42 -2.65 17.17 3.75
C HIS A 42 -3.94 16.62 3.10
N LYS A 43 -5.04 17.36 3.16
CA LYS A 43 -6.28 16.93 2.49
C LYS A 43 -6.07 16.75 0.99
N LYS A 44 -5.46 17.75 0.33
CA LYS A 44 -5.15 17.68 -1.10
C LYS A 44 -4.21 16.51 -1.43
N TYR A 45 -3.21 16.27 -0.59
CA TYR A 45 -2.31 15.12 -0.71
C TYR A 45 -3.08 13.81 -0.65
N VAL A 46 -3.95 13.63 0.36
CA VAL A 46 -4.72 12.38 0.53
C VAL A 46 -5.63 12.14 -0.66
N ASP A 47 -6.33 13.15 -1.14
CA ASP A 47 -7.21 13.04 -2.30
C ASP A 47 -6.42 12.64 -3.55
N SER A 48 -5.27 13.26 -3.79
CA SER A 48 -4.42 12.99 -4.95
C SER A 48 -3.78 11.60 -4.89
N ILE A 49 -3.20 11.22 -3.75
CA ILE A 49 -2.54 9.92 -3.61
C ILE A 49 -3.55 8.76 -3.66
N SER A 50 -4.75 8.97 -3.12
CA SER A 50 -5.82 7.98 -3.18
C SER A 50 -6.27 7.72 -4.61
N LEU A 51 -6.38 8.76 -5.43
CA LEU A 51 -6.74 8.63 -6.85
C LEU A 51 -5.70 7.82 -7.65
N ILE A 52 -4.43 7.91 -7.25
CA ILE A 52 -3.33 7.20 -7.90
C ILE A 52 -3.21 5.76 -7.39
N VAL A 53 -3.32 5.55 -6.08
CA VAL A 53 -3.04 4.28 -5.42
C VAL A 53 -4.23 3.33 -5.44
N ALA A 54 -5.44 3.82 -5.22
CA ALA A 54 -6.62 2.97 -5.09
C ALA A 54 -6.93 2.14 -6.35
N PRO A 55 -6.87 2.69 -7.57
CA PRO A 55 -7.07 1.89 -8.78
C PRO A 55 -6.05 0.77 -8.92
N VAL A 56 -4.77 1.04 -8.62
CA VAL A 56 -3.70 0.04 -8.72
C VAL A 56 -3.87 -1.04 -7.66
N MET A 57 -4.29 -0.69 -6.44
CA MET A 57 -4.62 -1.67 -5.39
C MET A 57 -5.78 -2.59 -5.82
N LEU A 58 -6.79 -2.07 -6.51
CA LEU A 58 -7.89 -2.88 -7.05
C LEU A 58 -7.40 -3.84 -8.15
N VAL A 59 -6.57 -3.35 -9.06
CA VAL A 59 -5.95 -4.18 -10.12
C VAL A 59 -5.09 -5.28 -9.51
N GLU A 60 -4.30 -4.95 -8.48
CA GLU A 60 -3.49 -5.90 -7.72
C GLU A 60 -4.35 -7.00 -7.07
N LEU A 61 -5.42 -6.60 -6.39
CA LEU A 61 -6.34 -7.55 -5.73
C LEU A 61 -7.01 -8.46 -6.76
N PHE A 62 -7.57 -7.89 -7.83
CA PHE A 62 -8.25 -8.65 -8.86
C PHE A 62 -7.32 -9.66 -9.54
N SER A 63 -6.13 -9.23 -9.96
CA SER A 63 -5.16 -10.11 -10.61
C SER A 63 -4.72 -11.26 -9.70
N LEU A 64 -4.56 -11.01 -8.40
CA LEU A 64 -4.18 -12.05 -7.43
C LEU A 64 -5.31 -13.04 -7.18
N ILE A 65 -6.56 -12.57 -7.09
CA ILE A 65 -7.75 -13.45 -7.01
C ILE A 65 -7.82 -14.35 -8.23
N MET A 66 -7.61 -13.83 -9.44
CA MET A 66 -7.63 -14.62 -10.66
C MET A 66 -6.51 -15.67 -10.68
N ILE A 67 -5.30 -15.31 -10.22
CA ILE A 67 -4.20 -16.28 -10.10
C ILE A 67 -4.57 -17.40 -9.13
N VAL A 68 -5.08 -17.09 -7.95
CA VAL A 68 -5.52 -18.09 -6.97
C VAL A 68 -6.61 -19.00 -7.56
N TYR A 69 -7.59 -18.41 -8.23
CA TYR A 69 -8.70 -19.17 -8.86
C TYR A 69 -8.20 -20.17 -9.91
N PHE A 70 -7.26 -19.76 -10.77
CA PHE A 70 -6.76 -20.63 -11.85
C PHE A 70 -5.70 -21.65 -11.39
N THR A 71 -4.95 -21.37 -10.31
CA THR A 71 -3.84 -22.25 -9.87
C THR A 71 -4.20 -23.10 -8.69
N ASN A 72 -5.06 -22.60 -7.82
CA ASN A 72 -5.31 -23.16 -6.49
C ASN A 72 -4.02 -23.44 -5.69
N ASP A 73 -2.95 -22.68 -5.96
CA ASP A 73 -1.62 -22.84 -5.39
C ASP A 73 -1.56 -22.13 -4.04
N PHE A 74 -1.11 -22.86 -3.03
CA PHE A 74 -1.07 -22.40 -1.65
C PHE A 74 -0.17 -21.16 -1.45
N THR A 75 0.83 -20.97 -2.31
CA THR A 75 1.72 -19.80 -2.27
C THR A 75 0.97 -18.52 -2.62
N TYR A 76 0.13 -18.55 -3.66
CA TYR A 76 -0.69 -17.39 -4.02
C TYR A 76 -1.80 -17.11 -3.01
N ILE A 77 -2.33 -18.15 -2.35
CA ILE A 77 -3.27 -17.97 -1.23
C ILE A 77 -2.60 -17.22 -0.08
N LYS A 78 -1.34 -17.56 0.28
CA LYS A 78 -0.58 -16.80 1.28
C LYS A 78 -0.37 -15.34 0.85
N CYS A 79 -0.05 -15.09 -0.41
CA CYS A 79 0.07 -13.73 -0.94
C CYS A 79 -1.26 -12.96 -0.84
N LEU A 80 -2.39 -13.61 -1.08
CA LEU A 80 -3.72 -13.00 -0.93
C LEU A 80 -4.01 -12.65 0.53
N ILE A 81 -3.65 -13.50 1.48
CA ILE A 81 -3.78 -13.21 2.91
C ILE A 81 -2.94 -11.99 3.30
N LEU A 82 -1.68 -11.90 2.84
CA LEU A 82 -0.84 -10.72 3.07
C LEU A 82 -1.48 -9.45 2.49
N LEU A 83 -2.04 -9.53 1.30
CA LEU A 83 -2.74 -8.41 0.67
C LEU A 83 -3.97 -7.98 1.47
N LEU A 84 -4.76 -8.92 1.97
CA LEU A 84 -5.92 -8.61 2.83
C LEU A 84 -5.48 -7.95 4.15
N CYS A 85 -4.38 -8.37 4.75
CA CYS A 85 -3.80 -7.68 5.92
C CYS A 85 -3.42 -6.23 5.60
N ILE A 86 -2.81 -5.96 4.43
CA ILE A 86 -2.51 -4.60 3.98
C ILE A 86 -3.79 -3.77 3.84
N TRP A 87 -4.85 -4.34 3.27
CA TRP A 87 -6.15 -3.68 3.14
C TRP A 87 -6.77 -3.37 4.49
N LEU A 88 -6.76 -4.31 5.43
CA LEU A 88 -7.27 -4.09 6.79
C LEU A 88 -6.53 -2.94 7.48
N ILE A 89 -5.19 -2.92 7.46
CA ILE A 89 -4.39 -1.82 8.03
C ILE A 89 -4.75 -0.50 7.35
N THR A 90 -4.92 -0.50 6.03
CA THR A 90 -5.26 0.70 5.27
C THR A 90 -6.60 1.28 5.73
N PHE A 91 -7.66 0.50 5.75
CA PHE A 91 -9.00 1.01 6.04
C PHE A 91 -9.28 1.22 7.53
N ILE A 92 -8.73 0.38 8.41
CA ILE A 92 -9.00 0.46 9.85
C ILE A 92 -8.10 1.50 10.54
N ILE A 93 -6.88 1.72 10.03
CA ILE A 93 -5.88 2.55 10.72
C ILE A 93 -5.48 3.76 9.88
N MET A 94 -5.03 3.55 8.64
CA MET A 94 -4.45 4.62 7.84
C MET A 94 -5.49 5.68 7.45
N VAL A 95 -6.64 5.26 6.92
CA VAL A 95 -7.71 6.17 6.52
C VAL A 95 -8.23 7.01 7.69
N PRO A 96 -8.56 6.45 8.87
CA PRO A 96 -8.95 7.24 10.03
C PRO A 96 -7.86 8.20 10.53
N SER A 97 -6.58 7.80 10.50
CA SER A 97 -5.47 8.67 10.90
C SER A 97 -5.30 9.85 9.94
N HIS A 98 -5.41 9.61 8.63
CA HIS A 98 -5.42 10.68 7.64
C HIS A 98 -6.59 11.65 7.82
N ASN A 99 -7.78 11.14 8.10
CA ASN A 99 -8.97 11.97 8.36
C ASN A 99 -8.80 12.87 9.59
N LYS A 100 -8.12 12.40 10.62
CA LYS A 100 -7.78 13.22 11.80
C LYS A 100 -6.77 14.31 11.46
N LEU A 101 -5.69 13.97 10.74
CA LEU A 101 -4.66 14.93 10.33
C LEU A 101 -5.19 16.01 9.39
N SER A 102 -6.20 15.71 8.57
CA SER A 102 -6.88 16.69 7.71
C SER A 102 -7.71 17.72 8.50
N LYS A 103 -7.94 17.49 9.80
CA LYS A 103 -8.71 18.38 10.67
C LYS A 103 -7.85 19.12 11.68
N ARG A 104 -6.75 18.51 12.15
CA ARG A 104 -5.84 19.08 13.15
C ARG A 104 -4.44 18.48 13.04
N LEU A 105 -3.44 19.30 13.35
CA LEU A 105 -2.09 18.77 13.54
C LEU A 105 -2.06 17.91 14.80
N ASP A 106 -1.63 16.66 14.64
CA ASP A 106 -1.48 15.70 15.73
C ASP A 106 -0.23 14.84 15.49
N HIS A 107 0.83 15.11 16.24
CA HIS A 107 2.10 14.35 16.14
C HIS A 107 1.94 12.87 16.47
N ILE A 108 0.96 12.49 17.27
CA ILE A 108 0.65 11.10 17.60
C ILE A 108 0.14 10.39 16.35
N GLU A 109 -0.76 11.04 15.60
CA GLU A 109 -1.28 10.47 14.37
C GLU A 109 -0.21 10.40 13.26
N ILE A 110 0.71 11.37 13.16
CA ILE A 110 1.86 11.30 12.25
C ILE A 110 2.73 10.08 12.58
N LYS A 111 3.09 9.90 13.85
CA LYS A 111 3.85 8.74 14.30
C LYS A 111 3.13 7.43 14.02
N ARG A 112 1.81 7.42 14.20
CA ARG A 112 0.96 6.27 13.91
C ARG A 112 0.98 5.92 12.41
N LEU A 113 0.84 6.92 11.54
CA LEU A 113 0.97 6.73 10.08
C LEU A 113 2.33 6.12 9.71
N ILE A 114 3.42 6.66 10.23
CA ILE A 114 4.78 6.16 9.96
C ILE A 114 4.93 4.69 10.39
N ASN A 115 4.49 4.35 11.60
CA ASN A 115 4.65 3.00 12.14
C ASN A 115 3.82 1.96 11.38
N TYR A 116 2.55 2.24 11.13
CA TYR A 116 1.69 1.30 10.40
C TYR A 116 2.01 1.24 8.91
N ASN A 117 2.47 2.34 8.33
CA ASN A 117 2.99 2.29 6.96
C ASN A 117 4.26 1.44 6.85
N ARG A 118 5.12 1.42 7.87
CA ARG A 118 6.29 0.51 7.93
C ARG A 118 5.86 -0.96 7.87
N ILE A 119 4.80 -1.33 8.60
CA ILE A 119 4.24 -2.69 8.55
C ILE A 119 3.72 -2.99 7.13
N ARG A 120 2.95 -2.08 6.53
CA ARG A 120 2.46 -2.23 5.15
C ARG A 120 3.61 -2.37 4.15
N THR A 121 4.66 -1.56 4.29
CA THR A 121 5.86 -1.63 3.46
C THR A 121 6.50 -3.01 3.53
N PHE A 122 6.68 -3.54 4.74
CA PHE A 122 7.23 -4.89 4.93
C PHE A 122 6.35 -5.97 4.29
N LEU A 123 5.03 -5.91 4.48
CA LEU A 123 4.10 -6.88 3.89
C LEU A 123 4.12 -6.84 2.35
N TRP A 124 4.11 -5.65 1.75
CA TRP A 124 4.18 -5.52 0.28
C TRP A 124 5.50 -6.01 -0.30
N ILE A 125 6.64 -5.66 0.33
CA ILE A 125 7.96 -6.13 -0.12
C ILE A 125 8.05 -7.65 0.02
N SER A 126 7.63 -8.23 1.13
CA SER A 126 7.61 -9.68 1.33
C SER A 126 6.78 -10.39 0.26
N LYS A 127 5.59 -9.84 -0.03
CA LYS A 127 4.73 -10.38 -1.09
C LYS A 127 5.39 -10.25 -2.47
N LEU A 128 6.03 -9.12 -2.78
CA LEU A 128 6.73 -8.92 -4.05
C LEU A 128 7.85 -9.95 -4.25
N ILE A 129 8.65 -10.19 -3.22
CA ILE A 129 9.73 -11.19 -3.26
C ILE A 129 9.15 -12.58 -3.58
N VAL A 130 8.08 -12.99 -2.90
CA VAL A 130 7.43 -14.28 -3.16
C VAL A 130 6.92 -14.37 -4.60
N ILE A 131 6.25 -13.33 -5.09
CA ILE A 131 5.73 -13.29 -6.46
C ILE A 131 6.86 -13.39 -7.49
N ILE A 132 7.99 -12.69 -7.28
CA ILE A 132 9.16 -12.77 -8.17
C ILE A 132 9.69 -14.20 -8.25
N PHE A 133 9.91 -14.85 -7.09
CA PHE A 133 10.43 -16.24 -7.06
C PHE A 133 9.50 -17.21 -7.78
N VAL A 134 8.20 -17.16 -7.50
CA VAL A 134 7.24 -18.09 -8.12
C VAL A 134 7.02 -17.76 -9.61
N SER A 135 7.15 -16.49 -10.00
CA SER A 135 7.04 -16.10 -11.40
C SER A 135 8.24 -16.56 -12.23
N HIS A 136 9.45 -16.55 -11.65
CA HIS A 136 10.66 -17.03 -12.35
C HIS A 136 10.55 -18.47 -12.81
N GLU A 137 9.86 -19.33 -12.06
CA GLU A 137 9.64 -20.73 -12.43
C GLU A 137 8.59 -20.93 -13.53
N LYS A 138 7.78 -19.88 -13.82
CA LYS A 138 6.62 -19.96 -14.75
C LYS A 138 6.80 -19.14 -16.04
N PHE A 139 7.82 -18.29 -16.13
CA PHE A 139 8.20 -17.54 -17.36
C PHE A 139 9.29 -18.28 -18.11
#